data_194c16a4049fec4205603fc9b5892083
#
_entry.id   194c16a4049fec4205603fc9b5892083
#
_cell.length_a   1.000
_cell.length_b   1.000
_cell.length_c   1.000
_cell.angle_alpha   90.00
_cell.angle_beta   90.00
_cell.angle_gamma   90.00
#
_symmetry.space_group_name_H-M   'P 1'
#
loop_
_entity.id
_entity.type
_entity.pdbx_description
1 polymer ?
#
loop_
_entity_poly.entity_id
_entity_poly.type
_entity_poly.pdbx_seq_one_letter_code
_entity_poly.pdbx_strand_id
1 'polypeptide(L)'
;LNSSLQLFNKNSNFRFVHVSTDEVYGTLTEEDPAFSETTPIAPNSPYSASKASSDLLVRSYFETFKLPAMITRCSNNYGPYQFPEKLVPLMISKAKKGEPLPVYGDGRNIRDWIFVDDHNEGIWKVFSQGKAGEVYNFGGQSEKRNIEVVKEILKATGQPDDLITYVEDRKGHDWRYAIDFSKAEKELGWTPSVTFEEGLKRTIDWYLSNQEWVEMVSKS
;
A
#
# COMPACT_ATOMS: atom_id res chain seq x y z
N LEU A 1 11.05 18.76 3.41
CA LEU A 1 12.18 18.49 4.33
C LEU A 1 12.80 19.78 4.91
N ASN A 2 13.07 20.83 4.11
CA ASN A 2 13.61 22.10 4.65
C ASN A 2 12.70 22.73 5.71
N SER A 3 11.40 22.79 5.46
CA SER A 3 10.42 23.29 6.44
C SER A 3 10.36 22.43 7.71
N SER A 4 10.50 21.10 7.53
CA SER A 4 10.57 20.15 8.66
C SER A 4 11.83 20.38 9.51
N LEU A 5 12.97 20.64 8.87
CA LEU A 5 14.20 20.97 9.56
C LEU A 5 14.10 22.29 10.34
N GLN A 6 13.44 23.31 9.77
CA GLN A 6 13.17 24.56 10.48
C GLN A 6 12.26 24.36 11.71
N LEU A 7 11.28 23.47 11.60
CA LEU A 7 10.41 23.12 12.74
C LEU A 7 11.18 22.35 13.81
N PHE A 8 12.01 21.39 13.42
CA PHE A 8 12.87 20.67 14.36
C PHE A 8 13.82 21.60 15.12
N ASN A 9 14.44 22.56 14.45
CA ASN A 9 15.30 23.56 15.11
C ASN A 9 14.59 24.44 16.13
N LYS A 10 13.26 24.57 16.02
CA LYS A 10 12.41 25.30 16.97
C LYS A 10 11.79 24.41 18.06
N ASN A 11 11.66 23.13 17.79
CA ASN A 11 11.03 22.16 18.70
C ASN A 11 11.76 20.82 18.61
N SER A 12 12.56 20.52 19.64
CA SER A 12 13.34 19.28 19.72
C SER A 12 12.51 17.99 19.79
N ASN A 13 11.20 18.11 20.10
CA ASN A 13 10.27 16.98 20.08
C ASN A 13 9.64 16.72 18.71
N PHE A 14 10.01 17.52 17.68
CA PHE A 14 9.54 17.32 16.32
C PHE A 14 9.98 15.94 15.79
N ARG A 15 9.08 15.26 15.12
CA ARG A 15 9.34 13.99 14.43
C ARG A 15 8.76 14.05 13.02
N PHE A 16 9.40 13.37 12.09
CA PHE A 16 8.98 13.30 10.69
C PHE A 16 8.82 11.83 10.27
N VAL A 17 7.65 11.44 9.81
CA VAL A 17 7.41 10.12 9.22
C VAL A 17 7.16 10.29 7.73
N HIS A 18 7.98 9.63 6.92
CA HIS A 18 7.83 9.54 5.47
C HIS A 18 7.11 8.25 5.10
N VAL A 19 5.91 8.37 4.54
CA VAL A 19 5.15 7.21 4.04
C VAL A 19 5.60 6.90 2.62
N SER A 20 6.22 5.73 2.44
CA SER A 20 6.72 5.20 1.19
C SER A 20 5.97 3.92 0.79
N THR A 21 6.52 3.09 -0.06
CA THR A 21 5.91 1.91 -0.66
C THR A 21 6.93 0.78 -0.77
N ASP A 22 6.46 -0.46 -0.77
CA ASP A 22 7.26 -1.66 -1.06
C ASP A 22 7.77 -1.71 -2.50
N GLU A 23 7.10 -1.00 -3.43
CA GLU A 23 7.54 -0.93 -4.83
C GLU A 23 8.97 -0.41 -5.02
N VAL A 24 9.54 0.26 -4.00
CA VAL A 24 10.94 0.70 -4.03
C VAL A 24 11.94 -0.46 -4.05
N TYR A 25 11.54 -1.63 -3.58
CA TYR A 25 12.37 -2.84 -3.56
C TYR A 25 12.46 -3.55 -4.92
N GLY A 26 11.52 -3.28 -5.82
CA GLY A 26 11.41 -3.96 -7.12
C GLY A 26 10.44 -5.12 -7.11
N THR A 27 10.75 -6.21 -7.79
CA THR A 27 9.88 -7.37 -7.95
C THR A 27 10.48 -8.62 -7.32
N LEU A 28 9.61 -9.55 -6.88
CA LEU A 28 9.97 -10.88 -6.42
C LEU A 28 9.52 -11.94 -7.43
N THR A 29 10.22 -13.07 -7.46
CA THR A 29 9.70 -14.34 -8.01
C THR A 29 8.76 -15.00 -6.99
N GLU A 30 8.13 -16.12 -7.34
CA GLU A 30 7.29 -16.88 -6.40
C GLU A 30 8.11 -17.49 -5.25
N GLU A 31 9.40 -17.75 -5.47
CA GLU A 31 10.30 -18.45 -4.55
C GLU A 31 11.12 -17.51 -3.67
N ASP A 32 11.18 -16.23 -4.02
CA ASP A 32 11.96 -15.24 -3.25
C ASP A 32 11.35 -15.01 -1.87
N PRO A 33 12.17 -14.77 -0.85
CA PRO A 33 11.68 -14.34 0.45
C PRO A 33 11.03 -12.94 0.35
N ALA A 34 10.11 -12.65 1.26
CA ALA A 34 9.49 -11.32 1.36
C ALA A 34 10.54 -10.22 1.59
N PHE A 35 10.25 -9.01 1.10
CA PHE A 35 11.11 -7.85 1.31
C PHE A 35 11.27 -7.50 2.78
N SER A 36 12.50 -7.39 3.25
CA SER A 36 12.84 -6.82 4.55
C SER A 36 13.39 -5.41 4.40
N GLU A 37 13.57 -4.69 5.50
CA GLU A 37 14.15 -3.33 5.47
C GLU A 37 15.60 -3.30 4.99
N THR A 38 16.28 -4.45 4.97
CA THR A 38 17.65 -4.62 4.46
C THR A 38 17.71 -4.99 2.98
N THR A 39 16.57 -5.27 2.36
CA THR A 39 16.50 -5.55 0.91
C THR A 39 16.98 -4.32 0.13
N PRO A 40 17.90 -4.48 -0.86
CA PRO A 40 18.35 -3.39 -1.71
C PRO A 40 17.18 -2.72 -2.46
N ILE A 41 17.26 -1.39 -2.63
CA ILE A 41 16.31 -0.63 -3.43
C ILE A 41 16.60 -0.87 -4.92
N ALA A 42 15.61 -1.35 -5.68
CA ALA A 42 15.70 -1.66 -7.10
C ALA A 42 14.39 -1.37 -7.86
N PRO A 43 13.89 -0.11 -7.87
CA PRO A 43 12.58 0.24 -8.43
C PRO A 43 12.52 0.03 -9.94
N ASN A 44 11.43 -0.55 -10.46
CA ASN A 44 11.25 -0.88 -11.88
C ASN A 44 10.35 0.12 -12.64
N SER A 45 9.71 1.07 -11.96
CA SER A 45 8.82 2.06 -12.59
C SER A 45 9.25 3.50 -12.26
N PRO A 46 8.87 4.51 -13.09
CA PRO A 46 9.12 5.91 -12.76
C PRO A 46 8.51 6.34 -11.41
N TYR A 47 7.35 5.80 -11.07
CA TYR A 47 6.71 6.04 -9.76
C TYR A 47 7.57 5.49 -8.62
N SER A 48 7.91 4.21 -8.66
CA SER A 48 8.71 3.58 -7.60
C SER A 48 10.12 4.19 -7.50
N ALA A 49 10.72 4.60 -8.62
CA ALA A 49 11.99 5.35 -8.64
C ALA A 49 11.87 6.71 -7.97
N SER A 50 10.76 7.44 -8.18
CA SER A 50 10.50 8.72 -7.51
C SER A 50 10.34 8.56 -5.99
N LYS A 51 9.67 7.49 -5.55
CA LYS A 51 9.50 7.16 -4.14
C LYS A 51 10.83 6.74 -3.50
N ALA A 52 11.63 5.91 -4.18
CA ALA A 52 12.97 5.54 -3.74
C ALA A 52 13.89 6.78 -3.59
N SER A 53 13.81 7.71 -4.53
CA SER A 53 14.54 8.98 -4.45
C SER A 53 14.11 9.79 -3.23
N SER A 54 12.82 9.80 -2.90
CA SER A 54 12.30 10.46 -1.70
C SER A 54 12.81 9.82 -0.42
N ASP A 55 12.87 8.49 -0.35
CA ASP A 55 13.45 7.74 0.77
C ASP A 55 14.91 8.13 1.00
N LEU A 56 15.70 8.18 -0.07
CA LEU A 56 17.12 8.56 -0.01
C LEU A 56 17.30 10.02 0.45
N LEU A 57 16.43 10.93 0.01
CA LEU A 57 16.42 12.31 0.50
C LEU A 57 16.11 12.38 1.99
N VAL A 58 15.10 11.67 2.46
CA VAL A 58 14.76 11.63 3.90
C VAL A 58 15.92 11.08 4.72
N ARG A 59 16.50 9.96 4.27
CA ARG A 59 17.70 9.39 4.89
C ARG A 59 18.85 10.41 4.94
N SER A 60 19.11 11.14 3.87
CA SER A 60 20.19 12.13 3.82
C SER A 60 20.00 13.28 4.83
N TYR A 61 18.75 13.70 5.06
CA TYR A 61 18.44 14.73 6.07
C TYR A 61 18.64 14.23 7.51
N PHE A 62 18.37 12.97 7.78
CA PHE A 62 18.74 12.37 9.07
C PHE A 62 20.26 12.30 9.24
N GLU A 63 20.98 11.79 8.24
CA GLU A 63 22.45 11.63 8.33
C GLU A 63 23.17 12.97 8.48
N THR A 64 22.76 13.97 7.67
CA THR A 64 23.46 15.26 7.60
C THR A 64 23.02 16.22 8.71
N PHE A 65 21.72 16.34 8.95
CA PHE A 65 21.15 17.38 9.82
C PHE A 65 20.54 16.82 11.10
N LYS A 66 20.60 15.50 11.29
CA LYS A 66 19.99 14.80 12.43
C LYS A 66 18.47 15.07 12.58
N LEU A 67 17.81 15.41 11.46
CA LEU A 67 16.34 15.48 11.44
C LEU A 67 15.77 14.15 11.92
N PRO A 68 14.94 14.09 12.98
CA PRO A 68 14.41 12.84 13.51
C PRO A 68 13.31 12.28 12.58
N ALA A 69 13.75 11.76 11.44
CA ALA A 69 12.94 11.20 10.38
C ALA A 69 12.92 9.68 10.45
N MET A 70 11.78 9.07 10.19
CA MET A 70 11.56 7.65 9.98
C MET A 70 10.90 7.44 8.62
N ILE A 71 11.09 6.27 8.03
CA ILE A 71 10.47 5.87 6.77
C ILE A 71 9.57 4.66 7.03
N THR A 72 8.34 4.68 6.51
CA THR A 72 7.49 3.50 6.46
C THR A 72 7.34 3.03 5.02
N ARG A 73 7.42 1.73 4.78
CA ARG A 73 7.14 1.10 3.49
C ARG A 73 6.01 0.11 3.68
N CYS A 74 4.96 0.24 2.91
CA CYS A 74 3.79 -0.59 3.05
C CYS A 74 3.46 -1.35 1.78
N SER A 75 2.82 -2.49 1.95
CA SER A 75 2.20 -3.25 0.89
C SER A 75 0.92 -2.56 0.35
N ASN A 76 0.19 -3.23 -0.54
CA ASN A 76 -0.98 -2.66 -1.20
C ASN A 76 -2.10 -2.36 -0.19
N ASN A 77 -2.35 -1.08 0.05
CA ASN A 77 -3.45 -0.63 0.90
C ASN A 77 -4.79 -0.81 0.21
N TYR A 78 -5.83 -1.16 0.99
CA TYR A 78 -7.21 -1.13 0.58
C TYR A 78 -8.09 -0.75 1.77
N GLY A 79 -9.28 -0.23 1.51
CA GLY A 79 -10.20 0.19 2.56
C GLY A 79 -11.09 1.36 2.15
N PRO A 80 -11.91 1.86 3.07
CA PRO A 80 -12.70 3.08 2.89
C PRO A 80 -11.85 4.28 2.43
N TYR A 81 -12.45 5.18 1.66
CA TYR A 81 -11.83 6.42 1.16
C TYR A 81 -10.64 6.24 0.19
N GLN A 82 -10.34 5.03 -0.27
CA GLN A 82 -9.34 4.85 -1.33
C GLN A 82 -9.84 5.45 -2.64
N PHE A 83 -8.97 6.17 -3.36
CA PHE A 83 -9.35 6.83 -4.61
C PHE A 83 -9.87 5.82 -5.65
N PRO A 84 -11.01 6.11 -6.33
CA PRO A 84 -11.76 5.13 -7.13
C PRO A 84 -11.04 4.57 -8.37
N GLU A 85 -9.88 5.09 -8.76
CA GLU A 85 -9.05 4.53 -9.84
C GLU A 85 -8.26 3.27 -9.42
N LYS A 86 -8.11 3.03 -8.12
CA LYS A 86 -7.35 1.88 -7.61
C LYS A 86 -8.16 0.58 -7.76
N LEU A 87 -7.45 -0.56 -7.83
CA LEU A 87 -8.03 -1.85 -8.19
C LEU A 87 -9.31 -2.17 -7.41
N VAL A 88 -9.24 -2.19 -6.08
CA VAL A 88 -10.41 -2.62 -5.26
C VAL A 88 -11.61 -1.69 -5.46
N PRO A 89 -11.53 -0.36 -5.27
CA PRO A 89 -12.71 0.50 -5.46
C PRO A 89 -13.19 0.57 -6.91
N LEU A 90 -12.28 0.50 -7.88
CA LEU A 90 -12.66 0.48 -9.30
C LEU A 90 -13.50 -0.75 -9.62
N MET A 91 -13.05 -1.94 -9.18
CA MET A 91 -13.79 -3.19 -9.43
C MET A 91 -15.14 -3.22 -8.71
N ILE A 92 -15.22 -2.70 -7.48
CA ILE A 92 -16.51 -2.57 -6.76
C ILE A 92 -17.46 -1.66 -7.54
N SER A 93 -16.99 -0.50 -7.99
CA SER A 93 -17.82 0.46 -8.72
C SER A 93 -18.33 -0.09 -10.05
N LYS A 94 -17.50 -0.81 -10.79
CA LYS A 94 -17.85 -1.46 -12.05
C LYS A 94 -18.78 -2.65 -11.83
N ALA A 95 -18.49 -3.52 -10.88
CA ALA A 95 -19.35 -4.65 -10.54
C ALA A 95 -20.76 -4.19 -10.16
N LYS A 96 -20.88 -3.13 -9.32
CA LYS A 96 -22.19 -2.55 -8.99
C LYS A 96 -23.01 -2.13 -10.21
N LYS A 97 -22.34 -1.62 -11.26
CA LYS A 97 -23.00 -1.15 -12.49
C LYS A 97 -23.22 -2.26 -13.53
N GLY A 98 -22.71 -3.47 -13.29
CA GLY A 98 -22.67 -4.54 -14.29
C GLY A 98 -21.78 -4.23 -15.49
N GLU A 99 -20.75 -3.38 -15.30
CA GLU A 99 -19.78 -2.99 -16.33
C GLU A 99 -18.63 -4.00 -16.37
N PRO A 100 -17.94 -4.15 -17.53
CA PRO A 100 -16.75 -4.99 -17.64
C PRO A 100 -15.64 -4.60 -16.64
N LEU A 101 -15.05 -5.59 -15.95
CA LEU A 101 -13.96 -5.45 -15.00
C LEU A 101 -12.61 -5.69 -15.71
N PRO A 102 -11.80 -4.65 -15.98
CA PRO A 102 -10.55 -4.82 -16.69
C PRO A 102 -9.47 -5.44 -15.80
N VAL A 103 -8.95 -6.59 -16.19
CA VAL A 103 -7.83 -7.28 -15.55
C VAL A 103 -6.61 -7.22 -16.46
N TYR A 104 -5.52 -6.64 -15.97
CA TYR A 104 -4.27 -6.52 -16.72
C TYR A 104 -3.60 -7.89 -16.89
N GLY A 105 -3.10 -8.17 -18.12
CA GLY A 105 -2.49 -9.45 -18.47
C GLY A 105 -3.42 -10.62 -18.21
N ASP A 106 -2.97 -11.61 -17.49
CA ASP A 106 -3.77 -12.77 -17.04
C ASP A 106 -4.23 -12.65 -15.57
N GLY A 107 -3.92 -11.54 -14.91
CA GLY A 107 -4.30 -11.26 -13.53
C GLY A 107 -3.54 -12.06 -12.47
N ARG A 108 -2.46 -12.75 -12.84
CA ARG A 108 -1.69 -13.60 -11.89
C ARG A 108 -0.67 -12.87 -11.05
N ASN A 109 -0.43 -11.58 -11.32
CA ASN A 109 0.45 -10.76 -10.47
C ASN A 109 -0.04 -10.81 -9.01
N ILE A 110 0.91 -11.03 -8.09
CA ILE A 110 0.64 -11.23 -6.67
C ILE A 110 0.90 -9.91 -5.92
N ARG A 111 -0.01 -9.59 -5.02
CA ARG A 111 0.11 -8.43 -4.11
C ARG A 111 -0.17 -8.87 -2.69
N ASP A 112 0.61 -8.37 -1.76
CA ASP A 112 0.26 -8.41 -0.34
C ASP A 112 -0.70 -7.25 -0.04
N TRP A 113 -1.80 -7.52 0.65
CA TRP A 113 -2.87 -6.56 0.89
C TRP A 113 -2.97 -6.23 2.37
N ILE A 114 -2.86 -4.93 2.69
CA ILE A 114 -3.00 -4.42 4.06
C ILE A 114 -4.24 -3.54 4.19
N PHE A 115 -5.06 -3.81 5.22
CA PHE A 115 -6.21 -2.95 5.51
C PHE A 115 -5.75 -1.59 6.02
N VAL A 116 -6.40 -0.51 5.55
CA VAL A 116 -5.94 0.86 5.78
C VAL A 116 -5.82 1.24 7.25
N ASP A 117 -6.69 0.71 8.13
CA ASP A 117 -6.63 1.01 9.57
C ASP A 117 -5.38 0.39 10.21
N ASP A 118 -5.02 -0.84 9.84
CA ASP A 118 -3.78 -1.48 10.31
C ASP A 118 -2.54 -0.69 9.88
N HIS A 119 -2.52 -0.21 8.63
CA HIS A 119 -1.43 0.64 8.16
C HIS A 119 -1.37 1.98 8.93
N ASN A 120 -2.50 2.63 9.16
CA ASN A 120 -2.56 3.87 9.92
C ASN A 120 -2.08 3.67 11.37
N GLU A 121 -2.44 2.56 12.01
CA GLU A 121 -1.91 2.20 13.32
C GLU A 121 -0.39 2.02 13.28
N GLY A 122 0.13 1.35 12.25
CA GLY A 122 1.58 1.20 12.04
C GLY A 122 2.29 2.55 11.92
N ILE A 123 1.77 3.47 11.10
CA ILE A 123 2.31 4.84 10.97
C ILE A 123 2.31 5.55 12.33
N TRP A 124 1.21 5.44 13.09
CA TRP A 124 1.11 6.04 14.41
C TRP A 124 2.11 5.47 15.40
N LYS A 125 2.33 4.15 15.39
CA LYS A 125 3.36 3.50 16.22
C LYS A 125 4.77 3.96 15.84
N VAL A 126 5.08 4.11 14.55
CA VAL A 126 6.36 4.68 14.10
C VAL A 126 6.50 6.13 14.56
N PHE A 127 5.45 6.94 14.43
CA PHE A 127 5.48 8.32 14.90
C PHE A 127 5.74 8.41 16.41
N SER A 128 5.09 7.59 17.20
CA SER A 128 5.16 7.64 18.68
C SER A 128 6.38 6.94 19.27
N GLN A 129 6.84 5.83 18.70
CA GLN A 129 7.82 4.92 19.30
C GLN A 129 9.00 4.59 18.38
N GLY A 130 8.88 4.82 17.06
CA GLY A 130 9.92 4.47 16.09
C GLY A 130 11.24 5.19 16.34
N LYS A 131 12.34 4.57 15.99
CA LYS A 131 13.69 5.14 16.13
C LYS A 131 13.99 6.02 14.92
N ALA A 132 14.53 7.21 15.17
CA ALA A 132 14.97 8.12 14.12
C ALA A 132 16.05 7.48 13.25
N GLY A 133 15.96 7.69 11.94
CA GLY A 133 16.84 7.10 10.94
C GLY A 133 16.43 5.71 10.44
N GLU A 134 15.46 5.07 11.10
CA GLU A 134 15.04 3.70 10.78
C GLU A 134 13.95 3.66 9.70
N VAL A 135 13.92 2.51 9.03
CA VAL A 135 12.83 2.11 8.11
C VAL A 135 12.01 1.03 8.79
N TYR A 136 10.69 1.05 8.60
CA TYR A 136 9.76 0.04 9.08
C TYR A 136 8.84 -0.41 7.95
N ASN A 137 8.77 -1.72 7.74
CA ASN A 137 7.90 -2.35 6.76
C ASN A 137 6.55 -2.72 7.39
N PHE A 138 5.47 -2.56 6.59
CA PHE A 138 4.10 -2.91 6.97
C PHE A 138 3.45 -3.74 5.87
N GLY A 139 3.14 -5.01 6.14
CA GLY A 139 2.48 -5.95 5.26
C GLY A 139 1.21 -6.52 5.89
N GLY A 140 0.28 -6.97 5.06
CA GLY A 140 -0.99 -7.53 5.53
C GLY A 140 -0.98 -9.03 5.74
N GLN A 141 0.15 -9.72 5.47
CA GLN A 141 0.22 -11.19 5.43
C GLN A 141 -0.85 -11.82 4.53
N SER A 142 -1.20 -11.14 3.45
CA SER A 142 -2.31 -11.53 2.61
C SER A 142 -1.95 -11.41 1.14
N GLU A 143 -1.06 -12.30 0.70
CA GLU A 143 -0.70 -12.43 -0.71
C GLU A 143 -1.88 -13.00 -1.50
N LYS A 144 -2.38 -12.24 -2.48
CA LYS A 144 -3.46 -12.64 -3.39
C LYS A 144 -3.08 -12.29 -4.83
N ARG A 145 -3.49 -13.13 -5.77
CA ARG A 145 -3.44 -12.77 -7.19
C ARG A 145 -4.52 -11.73 -7.49
N ASN A 146 -4.23 -10.80 -8.38
CA ASN A 146 -5.20 -9.76 -8.75
C ASN A 146 -6.54 -10.35 -9.21
N ILE A 147 -6.50 -11.46 -9.97
CA ILE A 147 -7.72 -12.14 -10.43
C ILE A 147 -8.54 -12.74 -9.28
N GLU A 148 -7.89 -13.20 -8.21
CA GLU A 148 -8.59 -13.73 -7.03
C GLU A 148 -9.35 -12.61 -6.32
N VAL A 149 -8.71 -11.44 -6.14
CA VAL A 149 -9.36 -10.26 -5.54
C VAL A 149 -10.57 -9.83 -6.37
N VAL A 150 -10.46 -9.81 -7.71
CA VAL A 150 -11.56 -9.44 -8.61
C VAL A 150 -12.74 -10.43 -8.47
N LYS A 151 -12.47 -11.74 -8.43
CA LYS A 151 -13.50 -12.77 -8.24
C LYS A 151 -14.18 -12.67 -6.87
N GLU A 152 -13.43 -12.38 -5.81
CA GLU A 152 -14.02 -12.17 -4.49
C GLU A 152 -14.96 -10.95 -4.48
N ILE A 153 -14.61 -9.88 -5.18
CA ILE A 153 -15.48 -8.70 -5.34
C ILE A 153 -16.75 -9.05 -6.12
N LEU A 154 -16.64 -9.77 -7.25
CA LEU A 154 -17.82 -10.20 -8.03
C LEU A 154 -18.75 -11.06 -7.19
N LYS A 155 -18.20 -12.05 -6.49
CA LYS A 155 -18.97 -12.91 -5.56
C LYS A 155 -19.70 -12.09 -4.49
N ALA A 156 -19.01 -11.15 -3.86
CA ALA A 156 -19.57 -10.33 -2.78
C ALA A 156 -20.64 -9.33 -3.28
N THR A 157 -20.56 -8.92 -4.56
CA THR A 157 -21.54 -8.02 -5.20
C THR A 157 -22.64 -8.76 -5.95
N GLY A 158 -22.63 -10.11 -5.93
CA GLY A 158 -23.64 -10.94 -6.61
C GLY A 158 -23.53 -10.88 -8.14
N GLN A 159 -22.36 -10.57 -8.69
CA GLN A 159 -22.14 -10.44 -10.11
C GLN A 159 -21.44 -11.68 -10.69
N PRO A 160 -21.69 -12.02 -11.97
CA PRO A 160 -21.09 -13.18 -12.60
C PRO A 160 -19.64 -12.92 -13.06
N ASP A 161 -18.85 -13.99 -13.19
CA ASP A 161 -17.45 -13.93 -13.61
C ASP A 161 -17.25 -13.50 -15.08
N ASP A 162 -18.29 -13.55 -15.91
CA ASP A 162 -18.25 -13.14 -17.32
C ASP A 162 -18.07 -11.62 -17.51
N LEU A 163 -18.20 -10.84 -16.46
CA LEU A 163 -17.83 -9.42 -16.45
C LEU A 163 -16.30 -9.21 -16.48
N ILE A 164 -15.49 -10.23 -16.21
CA ILE A 164 -14.03 -10.11 -16.28
C ILE A 164 -13.59 -9.94 -17.74
N THR A 165 -12.84 -8.87 -18.00
CA THR A 165 -12.26 -8.60 -19.32
C THR A 165 -10.76 -8.46 -19.20
N TYR A 166 -10.01 -9.34 -19.86
CA TYR A 166 -8.56 -9.25 -19.88
C TYR A 166 -8.09 -8.16 -20.85
N VAL A 167 -7.20 -7.30 -20.38
CA VAL A 167 -6.64 -6.20 -21.17
C VAL A 167 -5.12 -6.32 -21.25
N GLU A 168 -4.50 -5.57 -22.17
CA GLU A 168 -3.03 -5.55 -22.33
C GLU A 168 -2.36 -5.21 -21.00
N ASP A 169 -1.29 -5.94 -20.66
CA ASP A 169 -0.57 -5.73 -19.42
C ASP A 169 0.24 -4.44 -19.44
N ARG A 170 0.46 -3.87 -18.27
CA ARG A 170 1.23 -2.62 -18.11
C ARG A 170 2.72 -2.89 -18.30
N LYS A 171 3.43 -1.98 -18.96
CA LYS A 171 4.89 -2.00 -19.01
C LYS A 171 5.49 -1.84 -17.62
N GLY A 172 6.44 -2.71 -17.29
CA GLY A 172 7.08 -2.69 -15.96
C GLY A 172 6.14 -3.12 -14.83
N HIS A 173 5.17 -4.00 -15.11
CA HIS A 173 4.26 -4.56 -14.12
C HIS A 173 4.98 -5.64 -13.30
N ASP A 174 5.38 -5.30 -12.10
CA ASP A 174 6.08 -6.22 -11.19
C ASP A 174 5.23 -7.47 -10.90
N TRP A 175 5.90 -8.62 -10.83
CA TRP A 175 5.23 -9.90 -10.69
C TRP A 175 4.65 -10.12 -9.30
N ARG A 176 5.48 -9.96 -8.24
CA ARG A 176 5.06 -10.24 -6.86
C ARG A 176 5.62 -9.20 -5.90
N TYR A 177 4.78 -8.78 -4.97
CA TYR A 177 5.16 -8.05 -3.77
C TYR A 177 4.76 -8.85 -2.54
N ALA A 178 5.69 -9.00 -1.60
CA ALA A 178 5.47 -9.55 -0.27
C ALA A 178 6.38 -8.83 0.72
N ILE A 179 5.88 -8.51 1.90
CA ILE A 179 6.60 -7.74 2.91
C ILE A 179 6.79 -8.55 4.19
N ASP A 180 8.02 -8.55 4.70
CA ASP A 180 8.35 -8.97 6.05
C ASP A 180 8.26 -7.76 6.99
N PHE A 181 7.35 -7.82 7.97
CA PHE A 181 7.16 -6.80 9.00
C PHE A 181 7.70 -7.21 10.38
N SER A 182 8.53 -8.25 10.46
CA SER A 182 9.07 -8.78 11.73
C SER A 182 9.75 -7.72 12.58
N LYS A 183 10.34 -6.69 11.96
CA LYS A 183 10.94 -5.56 12.68
C LYS A 183 9.87 -4.70 13.36
N ALA A 184 8.78 -4.39 12.67
CA ALA A 184 7.67 -3.62 13.24
C ALA A 184 7.00 -4.41 14.39
N GLU A 185 6.84 -5.71 14.23
CA GLU A 185 6.35 -6.58 15.30
C GLU A 185 7.26 -6.54 16.53
N LYS A 186 8.56 -6.76 16.34
CA LYS A 186 9.54 -6.83 17.42
C LYS A 186 9.75 -5.49 18.13
N GLU A 187 9.85 -4.39 17.39
CA GLU A 187 10.25 -3.09 17.96
C GLU A 187 9.06 -2.22 18.36
N LEU A 188 7.90 -2.40 17.70
CA LEU A 188 6.72 -1.55 17.90
C LEU A 188 5.51 -2.35 18.45
N GLY A 189 5.61 -3.68 18.55
CA GLY A 189 4.48 -4.53 18.90
C GLY A 189 3.31 -4.39 17.91
N TRP A 190 3.61 -4.20 16.62
CA TRP A 190 2.61 -4.06 15.56
C TRP A 190 2.49 -5.35 14.75
N THR A 191 1.25 -5.79 14.56
CA THR A 191 0.88 -6.85 13.62
C THR A 191 -0.43 -6.48 12.94
N PRO A 192 -0.68 -6.92 11.68
CA PRO A 192 -1.98 -6.70 11.06
C PRO A 192 -3.06 -7.44 11.87
N SER A 193 -4.18 -6.78 12.09
CA SER A 193 -5.29 -7.29 12.92
C SER A 193 -6.52 -7.67 12.12
N VAL A 194 -6.66 -7.15 10.90
CA VAL A 194 -7.81 -7.35 10.02
C VAL A 194 -7.46 -8.35 8.92
N THR A 195 -8.20 -9.47 8.84
CA THR A 195 -8.04 -10.42 7.74
C THR A 195 -8.47 -9.79 6.41
N PHE A 196 -7.93 -10.30 5.29
CA PHE A 196 -8.29 -9.78 3.97
C PHE A 196 -9.80 -9.88 3.71
N GLU A 197 -10.40 -10.99 4.06
CA GLU A 197 -11.82 -11.27 3.85
C GLU A 197 -12.70 -10.28 4.64
N GLU A 198 -12.35 -10.02 5.89
CA GLU A 198 -13.07 -9.05 6.73
C GLU A 198 -12.89 -7.61 6.21
N GLY A 199 -11.65 -7.22 5.91
CA GLY A 199 -11.33 -5.90 5.38
C GLY A 199 -11.99 -5.66 4.02
N LEU A 200 -11.99 -6.67 3.12
CA LEU A 200 -12.64 -6.58 1.82
C LEU A 200 -14.15 -6.39 1.97
N LYS A 201 -14.79 -7.15 2.87
CA LYS A 201 -16.21 -6.99 3.18
C LYS A 201 -16.52 -5.57 3.67
N ARG A 202 -15.77 -5.07 4.67
CA ARG A 202 -15.93 -3.70 5.18
C ARG A 202 -15.76 -2.66 4.06
N THR A 203 -14.80 -2.88 3.16
CA THR A 203 -14.54 -1.99 2.03
C THR A 203 -15.71 -1.98 1.05
N ILE A 204 -16.20 -3.15 0.65
CA ILE A 204 -17.37 -3.28 -0.26
C ILE A 204 -18.59 -2.60 0.35
N ASP A 205 -18.93 -2.93 1.60
CA ASP A 205 -20.08 -2.35 2.32
C ASP A 205 -19.98 -0.81 2.35
N TRP A 206 -18.76 -0.28 2.58
CA TRP A 206 -18.54 1.15 2.60
C TRP A 206 -18.76 1.80 1.22
N TYR A 207 -18.17 1.25 0.13
CA TYR A 207 -18.36 1.80 -1.21
C TYR A 207 -19.80 1.71 -1.68
N LEU A 208 -20.50 0.63 -1.37
CA LEU A 208 -21.94 0.50 -1.71
C LEU A 208 -22.81 1.54 -0.98
N SER A 209 -22.42 1.93 0.22
CA SER A 209 -23.17 2.88 1.06
C SER A 209 -22.78 4.35 0.82
N ASN A 210 -21.64 4.66 0.17
CA ASN A 210 -21.10 6.01 0.04
C ASN A 210 -20.92 6.44 -1.42
N GLN A 211 -21.94 6.22 -2.26
CA GLN A 211 -21.87 6.49 -3.71
C GLN A 211 -21.72 7.97 -4.03
N GLU A 212 -22.32 8.86 -3.25
CA GLU A 212 -22.18 10.31 -3.43
C GLU A 212 -20.71 10.74 -3.30
N TRP A 213 -19.99 10.20 -2.32
CA TRP A 213 -18.56 10.44 -2.18
C TRP A 213 -17.77 9.92 -3.39
N VAL A 214 -18.05 8.69 -3.84
CA VAL A 214 -17.39 8.09 -5.00
C VAL A 214 -17.58 8.95 -6.25
N GLU A 215 -18.81 9.41 -6.51
CA GLU A 215 -19.12 10.28 -7.65
C GLU A 215 -18.43 11.65 -7.56
N MET A 216 -18.38 12.23 -6.36
CA MET A 216 -17.74 13.52 -6.13
C MET A 216 -16.25 13.47 -6.44
N VAL A 217 -15.52 12.46 -5.90
CA VAL A 217 -14.07 12.37 -6.11
C VAL A 217 -13.69 11.86 -7.50
N SER A 218 -14.58 11.14 -8.20
CA SER A 218 -14.35 10.68 -9.58
C SER A 218 -14.47 11.79 -10.62
N LYS A 219 -15.04 12.95 -10.27
CA LYS A 219 -15.20 14.13 -11.14
C LYS A 219 -14.06 15.16 -10.96
N SER A 220 -13.23 15.00 -9.93
CA SER A 220 -12.07 15.84 -9.66
C SER A 220 -10.82 15.34 -10.39
#